data_8a36eea56f98005e1df6db2d9a7a54d6
#
_entry.id   8a36eea56f98005e1df6db2d9a7a54d6
#
_cell.length_a   1.000
_cell.length_b   1.000
_cell.length_c   1.000
_cell.angle_alpha   90.00
_cell.angle_beta   90.00
_cell.angle_gamma   90.00
#
_symmetry.space_group_name_H-M   'P 1'
#
loop_
_entity.id
_entity.type
_entity.pdbx_description
1 polymer ?
#
loop_
_entity_poly.entity_id
_entity_poly.type
_entity_poly.pdbx_seq_one_letter_code
_entity_poly.pdbx_strand_id
1 'polypeptide(L)'
;QYTSSAASDVYKRQDLPLAKALNMIAMKVLSGIGGSSGALFGTFFMTMAKSPDLDKDVDFNKACEMIISGIKAMKERGKADVGEKTMMDVLIPVSEKLNELKNESEFKSGLNEVIKIAEERMLSTKDMLATKGRASFLGERAKGHIDPGARSSQLIIDTICKSVINN
;
A
#
# COMPACT_ATOMS: atom_id res chain seq x y z
N GLN A 1 34.65 6.55 -1.74
CA GLN A 1 34.59 5.14 -2.18
C GLN A 1 33.22 4.46 -1.98
N TYR A 2 32.23 5.14 -1.37
CA TYR A 2 30.88 4.59 -1.18
C TYR A 2 29.91 4.83 -2.34
N THR A 3 30.26 5.71 -3.29
CA THR A 3 29.36 6.11 -4.39
C THR A 3 29.29 5.13 -5.56
N SER A 4 30.31 4.31 -5.79
CA SER A 4 30.32 3.38 -6.92
C SER A 4 29.50 2.11 -6.68
N SER A 5 29.40 1.65 -5.42
CA SER A 5 28.63 0.43 -5.12
C SER A 5 27.11 0.68 -5.12
N ALA A 6 26.64 1.84 -4.63
CA ALA A 6 25.23 2.20 -4.64
C ALA A 6 24.69 2.42 -6.07
N ALA A 7 25.46 3.11 -6.94
CA ALA A 7 25.11 3.30 -8.34
C ALA A 7 25.11 1.98 -9.12
N SER A 8 26.09 1.10 -8.87
CA SER A 8 26.16 -0.24 -9.48
C SER A 8 24.98 -1.13 -9.01
N ASP A 9 24.56 -1.01 -7.75
CA ASP A 9 23.40 -1.76 -7.21
C ASP A 9 22.07 -1.26 -7.81
N VAL A 10 21.93 0.05 -8.05
CA VAL A 10 20.75 0.61 -8.72
C VAL A 10 20.70 0.14 -10.18
N TYR A 11 21.82 0.15 -10.90
CA TYR A 11 21.89 -0.33 -12.28
C TYR A 11 21.58 -1.81 -12.42
N LYS A 12 22.07 -2.65 -11.51
CA LYS A 12 21.77 -4.10 -11.50
C LYS A 12 20.31 -4.43 -11.17
N ARG A 13 19.56 -3.49 -10.58
CA ARG A 13 18.15 -3.67 -10.25
C ARG A 13 17.20 -3.34 -11.40
N GLN A 14 17.66 -2.58 -12.40
CA GLN A 14 16.84 -2.21 -13.55
C GLN A 14 16.49 -3.41 -14.45
N ASP A 15 17.33 -4.47 -14.44
CA ASP A 15 17.13 -5.69 -15.23
C ASP A 15 16.48 -6.84 -14.43
N LEU A 16 16.01 -6.58 -13.20
CA LEU A 16 15.37 -7.63 -12.41
C LEU A 16 13.92 -7.84 -12.85
N PRO A 17 13.49 -9.08 -13.12
CA PRO A 17 12.08 -9.39 -13.31
C PRO A 17 11.24 -8.82 -12.18
N LEU A 18 10.10 -8.22 -12.49
CA LEU A 18 9.23 -7.53 -11.51
C LEU A 18 8.87 -8.44 -10.33
N ALA A 19 8.52 -9.70 -10.58
CA ALA A 19 8.23 -10.67 -9.53
C ALA A 19 9.40 -10.84 -8.54
N LYS A 20 10.64 -10.88 -9.05
CA LYS A 20 11.84 -10.98 -8.22
C LYS A 20 12.07 -9.71 -7.41
N ALA A 21 11.89 -8.53 -8.03
CA ALA A 21 12.01 -7.25 -7.35
C ALA A 21 10.99 -7.13 -6.20
N LEU A 22 9.72 -7.47 -6.45
CA LEU A 22 8.65 -7.46 -5.44
C LEU A 22 8.94 -8.43 -4.29
N ASN A 23 9.43 -9.64 -4.56
CA ASN A 23 9.84 -10.59 -3.53
C ASN A 23 11.02 -10.06 -2.69
N MET A 24 12.00 -9.42 -3.31
CA MET A 24 13.12 -8.80 -2.58
C MET A 24 12.64 -7.66 -1.67
N ILE A 25 11.70 -6.82 -2.14
CA ILE A 25 11.06 -5.79 -1.33
C ILE A 25 10.33 -6.45 -0.15
N ALA A 26 9.52 -7.48 -0.40
CA ALA A 26 8.79 -8.20 0.63
C ALA A 26 9.73 -8.72 1.73
N MET A 27 10.83 -9.35 1.36
CA MET A 27 11.81 -9.88 2.32
C MET A 27 12.49 -8.77 3.13
N LYS A 28 12.84 -7.65 2.49
CA LYS A 28 13.41 -6.48 3.18
C LYS A 28 12.43 -5.85 4.16
N VAL A 29 11.16 -5.75 3.77
CA VAL A 29 10.08 -5.22 4.63
C VAL A 29 9.84 -6.16 5.82
N LEU A 30 9.75 -7.47 5.58
CA LEU A 30 9.57 -8.48 6.64
C LEU A 30 10.70 -8.47 7.67
N SER A 31 11.95 -8.29 7.22
CA SER A 31 13.12 -8.31 8.10
C SER A 31 13.46 -6.96 8.73
N GLY A 32 13.09 -5.85 8.07
CA GLY A 32 13.49 -4.50 8.47
C GLY A 32 12.43 -3.72 9.22
N ILE A 33 11.14 -4.02 9.01
CA ILE A 33 10.03 -3.31 9.65
C ILE A 33 9.44 -4.21 10.74
N GLY A 34 9.55 -3.75 11.98
CA GLY A 34 9.00 -4.48 13.13
C GLY A 34 7.47 -4.39 13.24
N GLY A 35 6.91 -5.26 14.07
CA GLY A 35 5.48 -5.27 14.40
C GLY A 35 4.58 -5.79 13.26
N SER A 36 3.30 -5.47 13.35
CA SER A 36 2.30 -5.91 12.36
C SER A 36 2.52 -5.30 10.98
N SER A 37 3.06 -4.08 10.89
CA SER A 37 3.27 -3.38 9.62
C SER A 37 4.23 -4.13 8.69
N GLY A 38 5.34 -4.65 9.20
CA GLY A 38 6.27 -5.45 8.41
C GLY A 38 5.61 -6.71 7.86
N ALA A 39 4.85 -7.42 8.69
CA ALA A 39 4.13 -8.62 8.27
C ALA A 39 3.05 -8.31 7.22
N LEU A 40 2.32 -7.22 7.35
CA LEU A 40 1.24 -6.83 6.45
C LEU A 40 1.79 -6.36 5.09
N PHE A 41 2.72 -5.41 5.07
CA PHE A 41 3.33 -4.96 3.81
C PHE A 41 4.18 -6.05 3.15
N GLY A 42 4.84 -6.91 3.93
CA GLY A 42 5.52 -8.09 3.37
C GLY A 42 4.54 -9.01 2.64
N THR A 43 3.36 -9.28 3.24
CA THR A 43 2.30 -10.05 2.57
C THR A 43 1.79 -9.36 1.31
N PHE A 44 1.60 -8.05 1.35
CA PHE A 44 1.21 -7.25 0.19
C PHE A 44 2.15 -7.48 -1.00
N PHE A 45 3.45 -7.23 -0.82
CA PHE A 45 4.42 -7.40 -1.90
C PHE A 45 4.60 -8.86 -2.35
N MET A 46 4.55 -9.81 -1.41
CA MET A 46 4.58 -11.25 -1.77
C MET A 46 3.37 -11.66 -2.60
N THR A 47 2.20 -11.10 -2.33
CA THR A 47 0.98 -11.38 -3.10
C THR A 47 1.07 -10.75 -4.49
N MET A 48 1.52 -9.52 -4.59
CA MET A 48 1.79 -8.87 -5.88
C MET A 48 2.79 -9.67 -6.72
N ALA A 49 3.87 -10.18 -6.11
CA ALA A 49 4.89 -10.97 -6.79
C ALA A 49 4.38 -12.31 -7.36
N LYS A 50 3.25 -12.81 -6.88
CA LYS A 50 2.59 -14.03 -7.38
C LYS A 50 1.58 -13.77 -8.49
N SER A 51 1.39 -12.52 -8.88
CA SER A 51 0.48 -12.19 -9.98
C SER A 51 0.95 -12.87 -11.27
N PRO A 52 0.04 -13.43 -12.09
CA PRO A 52 0.42 -14.02 -13.38
C PRO A 52 0.97 -12.96 -14.34
N ASP A 53 1.73 -13.41 -15.33
CA ASP A 53 2.21 -12.60 -16.46
C ASP A 53 3.06 -11.35 -16.08
N LEU A 54 3.82 -11.40 -14.97
CA LEU A 54 4.72 -10.31 -14.55
C LEU A 54 6.02 -10.20 -15.37
N ASP A 55 6.22 -11.07 -16.33
CA ASP A 55 7.27 -11.03 -17.35
C ASP A 55 6.89 -10.17 -18.57
N LYS A 56 5.62 -9.75 -18.65
CA LYS A 56 5.08 -8.83 -19.65
C LYS A 56 5.00 -7.41 -19.10
N ASP A 57 4.74 -6.46 -19.96
CA ASP A 57 4.48 -5.08 -19.54
C ASP A 57 3.25 -5.01 -18.64
N VAL A 58 3.41 -4.37 -17.50
CA VAL A 58 2.34 -4.16 -16.52
C VAL A 58 1.63 -2.85 -16.84
N ASP A 59 0.45 -2.96 -17.43
CA ASP A 59 -0.43 -1.81 -17.67
C ASP A 59 -1.14 -1.36 -16.37
N PHE A 60 -1.93 -0.29 -16.47
CA PHE A 60 -2.68 0.25 -15.36
C PHE A 60 -3.66 -0.76 -14.75
N ASN A 61 -4.38 -1.51 -15.58
CA ASN A 61 -5.36 -2.50 -15.13
C ASN A 61 -4.68 -3.61 -14.33
N LYS A 62 -3.56 -4.11 -14.85
CA LYS A 62 -2.76 -5.13 -14.17
C LYS A 62 -2.18 -4.62 -12.86
N ALA A 63 -1.69 -3.39 -12.81
CA ALA A 63 -1.20 -2.76 -11.59
C ALA A 63 -2.32 -2.66 -10.54
N CYS A 64 -3.53 -2.23 -10.93
CA CYS A 64 -4.69 -2.20 -10.04
C CYS A 64 -5.03 -3.59 -9.49
N GLU A 65 -5.06 -4.63 -10.32
CA GLU A 65 -5.32 -6.01 -9.87
C GLU A 65 -4.30 -6.51 -8.85
N MET A 66 -3.03 -6.22 -9.07
CA MET A 66 -1.96 -6.58 -8.15
C MET A 66 -2.13 -5.87 -6.80
N ILE A 67 -2.41 -4.57 -6.80
CA ILE A 67 -2.62 -3.77 -5.60
C ILE A 67 -3.85 -4.25 -4.84
N ILE A 68 -4.98 -4.45 -5.51
CA ILE A 68 -6.24 -4.93 -4.91
C ILE A 68 -6.03 -6.30 -4.26
N SER A 69 -5.37 -7.23 -4.96
CA SER A 69 -5.06 -8.57 -4.43
C SER A 69 -4.14 -8.49 -3.21
N GLY A 70 -3.14 -7.59 -3.24
CA GLY A 70 -2.24 -7.35 -2.12
C GLY A 70 -2.98 -6.81 -0.90
N ILE A 71 -3.88 -5.83 -1.07
CA ILE A 71 -4.70 -5.26 0.01
C ILE A 71 -5.64 -6.32 0.60
N LYS A 72 -6.26 -7.14 -0.24
CA LYS A 72 -7.08 -8.26 0.21
C LYS A 72 -6.28 -9.23 1.09
N ALA A 73 -5.08 -9.59 0.69
CA ALA A 73 -4.22 -10.45 1.48
C ALA A 73 -3.77 -9.80 2.81
N MET A 74 -3.56 -8.47 2.82
CA MET A 74 -3.32 -7.72 4.06
C MET A 74 -4.51 -7.79 4.99
N LYS A 75 -5.75 -7.59 4.48
CA LYS A 75 -7.00 -7.70 5.25
C LYS A 75 -7.13 -9.07 5.89
N GLU A 76 -6.97 -10.12 5.11
CA GLU A 76 -7.07 -11.51 5.58
C GLU A 76 -6.02 -11.83 6.66
N ARG A 77 -4.77 -11.40 6.45
CA ARG A 77 -3.70 -11.62 7.42
C ARG A 77 -3.86 -10.81 8.70
N GLY A 78 -4.24 -9.55 8.58
CA GLY A 78 -4.40 -8.63 9.71
C GLY A 78 -5.70 -8.82 10.46
N LYS A 79 -6.68 -9.51 9.86
CA LYS A 79 -8.04 -9.66 10.38
C LYS A 79 -8.63 -8.32 10.82
N ALA A 80 -8.37 -7.28 10.03
CA ALA A 80 -8.82 -5.92 10.28
C ALA A 80 -9.75 -5.45 9.15
N ASP A 81 -10.72 -4.63 9.51
CA ASP A 81 -11.68 -4.04 8.58
C ASP A 81 -11.75 -2.51 8.74
N VAL A 82 -12.60 -1.87 7.95
CA VAL A 82 -12.90 -0.44 8.08
C VAL A 82 -13.59 -0.18 9.43
N GLY A 83 -13.24 0.93 10.08
CA GLY A 83 -13.77 1.33 11.39
C GLY A 83 -12.93 0.86 12.58
N GLU A 84 -11.83 0.17 12.36
CA GLU A 84 -10.99 -0.39 13.42
C GLU A 84 -9.76 0.46 13.77
N LYS A 85 -9.64 1.65 13.18
CA LYS A 85 -8.52 2.59 13.36
C LYS A 85 -7.19 1.95 13.00
N THR A 86 -7.06 1.56 11.74
CA THR A 86 -5.88 0.91 11.16
C THR A 86 -5.59 1.45 9.76
N MET A 87 -4.48 1.02 9.14
CA MET A 87 -4.20 1.28 7.73
C MET A 87 -5.31 0.75 6.80
N MET A 88 -6.11 -0.23 7.23
CA MET A 88 -7.18 -0.80 6.41
C MET A 88 -8.31 0.18 6.19
N ASP A 89 -8.49 1.17 7.07
CA ASP A 89 -9.46 2.27 6.92
C ASP A 89 -9.17 3.12 5.67
N VAL A 90 -7.92 3.15 5.23
CA VAL A 90 -7.49 3.82 3.99
C VAL A 90 -7.44 2.84 2.83
N LEU A 91 -6.78 1.69 3.03
CA LEU A 91 -6.44 0.77 1.94
C LEU A 91 -7.68 0.09 1.33
N ILE A 92 -8.69 -0.27 2.14
CA ILE A 92 -9.90 -0.92 1.62
C ILE A 92 -10.67 0.04 0.70
N PRO A 93 -11.07 1.26 1.11
CA PRO A 93 -11.77 2.19 0.22
C PRO A 93 -10.95 2.57 -1.03
N VAL A 94 -9.64 2.69 -0.90
CA VAL A 94 -8.75 2.91 -2.05
C VAL A 94 -8.79 1.73 -3.03
N SER A 95 -8.78 0.49 -2.53
CA SER A 95 -8.87 -0.69 -3.40
C SER A 95 -10.21 -0.79 -4.12
N GLU A 96 -11.29 -0.37 -3.48
CA GLU A 96 -12.62 -0.30 -4.09
C GLU A 96 -12.64 0.71 -5.24
N LYS A 97 -12.10 1.92 -5.01
CA LYS A 97 -11.98 2.94 -6.07
C LYS A 97 -11.07 2.51 -7.21
N LEU A 98 -9.93 1.88 -6.93
CA LEU A 98 -9.06 1.34 -7.98
C LEU A 98 -9.78 0.26 -8.81
N ASN A 99 -10.64 -0.53 -8.19
CA ASN A 99 -11.44 -1.53 -8.92
C ASN A 99 -12.49 -0.91 -9.84
N GLU A 100 -13.05 0.26 -9.48
CA GLU A 100 -13.92 1.04 -10.36
C GLU A 100 -13.16 1.61 -11.56
N LEU A 101 -11.94 2.11 -11.33
CA LEU A 101 -11.11 2.72 -12.37
C LEU A 101 -10.51 1.74 -13.38
N LYS A 102 -10.53 0.44 -13.07
CA LYS A 102 -10.11 -0.57 -14.05
C LYS A 102 -10.97 -0.48 -15.31
N ASN A 103 -10.30 -0.55 -16.45
CA ASN A 103 -10.91 -0.46 -17.79
C ASN A 103 -11.44 0.94 -18.18
N GLU A 104 -11.20 1.97 -17.36
CA GLU A 104 -11.48 3.35 -17.76
C GLU A 104 -10.33 3.91 -18.62
N SER A 105 -10.67 4.52 -19.77
CA SER A 105 -9.70 5.17 -20.65
C SER A 105 -9.09 6.43 -20.01
N GLU A 106 -9.85 7.13 -19.17
CA GLU A 106 -9.49 8.39 -18.52
C GLU A 106 -9.13 8.19 -17.03
N PHE A 107 -8.46 7.09 -16.69
CA PHE A 107 -8.15 6.73 -15.31
C PHE A 107 -7.33 7.79 -14.55
N LYS A 108 -6.55 8.63 -15.25
CA LYS A 108 -5.75 9.68 -14.60
C LYS A 108 -6.61 10.68 -13.81
N SER A 109 -7.79 11.04 -14.31
CA SER A 109 -8.74 11.90 -13.57
C SER A 109 -9.23 11.22 -12.30
N GLY A 110 -9.54 9.93 -12.37
CA GLY A 110 -9.98 9.12 -11.24
C GLY A 110 -8.92 8.94 -10.15
N LEU A 111 -7.62 9.02 -10.48
CA LEU A 111 -6.55 8.98 -9.48
C LEU A 111 -6.58 10.17 -8.51
N ASN A 112 -7.12 11.32 -8.91
CA ASN A 112 -7.34 12.43 -7.98
C ASN A 112 -8.40 12.09 -6.93
N GLU A 113 -9.43 11.32 -7.31
CA GLU A 113 -10.42 10.80 -6.36
C GLU A 113 -9.81 9.79 -5.40
N VAL A 114 -8.89 8.93 -5.88
CA VAL A 114 -8.15 7.99 -5.02
C VAL A 114 -7.35 8.75 -3.96
N ILE A 115 -6.65 9.83 -4.34
CA ILE A 115 -5.91 10.69 -3.40
C ILE A 115 -6.87 11.27 -2.36
N LYS A 116 -8.00 11.81 -2.78
CA LYS A 116 -9.01 12.41 -1.90
C LYS A 116 -9.57 11.38 -0.92
N ILE A 117 -9.96 10.21 -1.41
CA ILE A 117 -10.45 9.10 -0.57
C ILE A 117 -9.40 8.73 0.48
N ALA A 118 -8.13 8.57 0.07
CA ALA A 118 -7.06 8.22 0.98
C ALA A 118 -6.88 9.24 2.10
N GLU A 119 -6.98 10.54 1.79
CA GLU A 119 -6.88 11.62 2.76
C GLU A 119 -8.09 11.65 3.71
N GLU A 120 -9.30 11.62 3.19
CA GLU A 120 -10.53 11.63 3.99
C GLU A 120 -10.59 10.44 4.95
N ARG A 121 -10.23 9.25 4.47
CA ARG A 121 -10.21 8.03 5.28
C ARG A 121 -9.12 8.04 6.33
N MET A 122 -7.95 8.56 6.03
CA MET A 122 -6.89 8.78 7.00
C MET A 122 -7.33 9.73 8.11
N LEU A 123 -7.93 10.87 7.76
CA LEU A 123 -8.43 11.84 8.73
C LEU A 123 -9.55 11.26 9.61
N SER A 124 -10.45 10.44 9.05
CA SER A 124 -11.54 9.82 9.82
C SER A 124 -11.05 8.92 10.95
N THR A 125 -9.83 8.36 10.85
CA THR A 125 -9.26 7.54 11.93
C THR A 125 -9.04 8.31 13.23
N LYS A 126 -9.00 9.65 13.18
CA LYS A 126 -8.76 10.49 14.35
C LYS A 126 -9.78 10.25 15.47
N ASP A 127 -11.05 10.12 15.10
CA ASP A 127 -12.15 10.01 16.07
C ASP A 127 -12.59 8.56 16.35
N MET A 128 -11.96 7.59 15.66
CA MET A 128 -12.23 6.18 15.87
C MET A 128 -11.62 5.66 17.16
N LEU A 129 -12.27 4.62 17.75
CA LEU A 129 -11.68 3.80 18.80
C LEU A 129 -10.84 2.69 18.15
N ALA A 130 -9.60 2.53 18.60
CA ALA A 130 -8.75 1.46 18.08
C ALA A 130 -9.17 0.11 18.67
N THR A 131 -9.45 -0.85 17.79
CA THR A 131 -9.80 -2.24 18.17
C THR A 131 -8.66 -3.21 17.87
N LYS A 132 -7.67 -2.78 17.08
CA LYS A 132 -6.52 -3.57 16.65
C LYS A 132 -5.19 -2.84 16.90
N GLY A 133 -4.13 -3.62 16.84
CA GLY A 133 -2.77 -3.10 16.96
C GLY A 133 -2.44 -2.50 18.33
N ARG A 134 -1.33 -1.74 18.38
CA ARG A 134 -0.87 -1.17 19.65
C ARG A 134 -1.79 -0.11 20.22
N ALA A 135 -2.50 0.62 19.37
CA ALA A 135 -3.41 1.68 19.79
C ALA A 135 -4.63 1.14 20.56
N SER A 136 -5.02 -0.13 20.38
CA SER A 136 -6.12 -0.76 21.13
C SER A 136 -5.88 -0.81 22.64
N PHE A 137 -4.61 -0.87 23.07
CA PHE A 137 -4.26 -0.83 24.49
C PHE A 137 -4.45 0.55 25.15
N LEU A 138 -4.62 1.61 24.34
CA LEU A 138 -4.83 2.97 24.82
C LEU A 138 -6.31 3.27 25.13
N GLY A 139 -7.25 2.47 24.61
CA GLY A 139 -8.69 2.71 24.77
C GLY A 139 -9.08 4.11 24.27
N GLU A 140 -9.86 4.84 25.06
CA GLU A 140 -10.32 6.20 24.75
C GLU A 140 -9.18 7.20 24.51
N ARG A 141 -8.00 6.99 25.08
CA ARG A 141 -6.81 7.85 24.86
C ARG A 141 -6.28 7.81 23.43
N ALA A 142 -6.70 6.82 22.63
CA ALA A 142 -6.36 6.75 21.23
C ALA A 142 -7.15 7.75 20.36
N LYS A 143 -8.30 8.25 20.84
CA LYS A 143 -9.11 9.26 20.16
C LYS A 143 -8.37 10.60 20.09
N GLY A 144 -8.65 11.38 19.08
CA GLY A 144 -7.98 12.66 18.82
C GLY A 144 -6.67 12.54 18.03
N HIS A 145 -6.17 11.32 17.79
CA HIS A 145 -4.94 11.06 17.05
C HIS A 145 -5.21 10.22 15.80
N ILE A 146 -4.58 10.60 14.68
CA ILE A 146 -4.63 9.83 13.43
C ILE A 146 -3.86 8.53 13.62
N ASP A 147 -4.37 7.41 13.04
CA ASP A 147 -3.62 6.16 13.02
C ASP A 147 -2.33 6.29 12.21
N PRO A 148 -1.16 5.93 12.76
CA PRO A 148 0.11 6.03 12.02
C PRO A 148 0.16 5.18 10.75
N GLY A 149 -0.48 4.01 10.76
CA GLY A 149 -0.58 3.14 9.59
C GLY A 149 -1.45 3.74 8.49
N ALA A 150 -2.58 4.35 8.85
CA ALA A 150 -3.44 5.10 7.93
C ALA A 150 -2.69 6.29 7.31
N ARG A 151 -1.92 7.04 8.12
CA ARG A 151 -1.11 8.15 7.61
C ARG A 151 -0.03 7.69 6.64
N SER A 152 0.70 6.63 6.97
CA SER A 152 1.73 6.08 6.09
C SER A 152 1.14 5.60 4.77
N SER A 153 0.00 4.91 4.83
CA SER A 153 -0.71 4.42 3.63
C SER A 153 -1.17 5.58 2.75
N GLN A 154 -1.75 6.62 3.33
CA GLN A 154 -2.16 7.82 2.60
C GLN A 154 -0.98 8.48 1.87
N LEU A 155 0.17 8.66 2.54
CA LEU A 155 1.36 9.26 1.93
C LEU A 155 1.90 8.44 0.76
N ILE A 156 1.91 7.12 0.88
CA ILE A 156 2.35 6.21 -0.20
C ILE A 156 1.41 6.34 -1.40
N ILE A 157 0.09 6.29 -1.17
CA ILE A 157 -0.92 6.41 -2.22
C ILE A 157 -0.81 7.75 -2.94
N ASP A 158 -0.76 8.86 -2.19
CA ASP A 158 -0.63 10.22 -2.73
C ASP A 158 0.60 10.34 -3.63
N THR A 159 1.76 9.83 -3.17
CA THR A 159 3.02 9.89 -3.92
C THR A 159 2.94 9.08 -5.21
N ILE A 160 2.40 7.87 -5.16
CA ILE A 160 2.28 7.00 -6.34
C ILE A 160 1.29 7.61 -7.35
N CYS A 161 0.10 8.01 -6.90
CA CYS A 161 -0.90 8.59 -7.79
C CYS A 161 -0.40 9.87 -8.47
N LYS A 162 0.23 10.78 -7.73
CA LYS A 162 0.84 12.00 -8.29
C LYS A 162 1.94 11.69 -9.31
N SER A 163 2.76 10.67 -9.05
CA SER A 163 3.78 10.25 -10.01
C SER A 163 3.16 9.75 -11.32
N VAL A 164 2.06 8.99 -11.25
CA VAL A 164 1.36 8.49 -12.45
C VAL A 164 0.64 9.61 -13.21
N ILE A 165 0.02 10.56 -12.50
CA ILE A 165 -0.69 11.70 -13.12
C ILE A 165 0.29 12.60 -13.89
N ASN A 166 1.49 12.81 -13.35
CA ASN A 166 2.48 13.74 -13.90
C ASN A 166 3.35 13.14 -15.03
N ASN A 167 3.29 11.83 -15.27
CA ASN A 167 3.96 11.15 -16.38
C ASN A 167 2.98 10.82 -17.52
#